data_e4308fb7ab9557c58a314ed09abf0878
#
_entry.id   e4308fb7ab9557c58a314ed09abf0878
#
_cell.length_a   1.000
_cell.length_b   1.000
_cell.length_c   1.000
_cell.angle_alpha   90.00
_cell.angle_beta   90.00
_cell.angle_gamma   90.00
#
_symmetry.space_group_name_H-M   'P 1'
#
loop_
_entity.id
_entity.type
_entity.pdbx_description
1 polymer ?
#
loop_
_entity_poly.entity_id
_entity_poly.type
_entity_poly.pdbx_seq_one_letter_code
_entity_poly.pdbx_strand_id
1 'polypeptide(L)'
;MLGRYRLTISFLTHDRHGKTLMDALSQTLRVVRLVGAIFINARFTAPWCYQSPSADSAAPFLEPNAERVVIFHLITEGECYVELGNDPPLLLTAGDVVVFPQGDAHRMCSAPGLIPASGARLDAVLSRRPRQLSYGGGGATTRLVCGYLACDTRLARMLLTGLPPVVRVNVRGSAAGVWLESSVHYALAEARSPRPGGEGVLAKLAEVLFIEVLRLYMHEQGKGRTGWLAGVSDRIVGAALNALHDKPCHCWTLEELARTAGTSRSVLAERFQQLVGISPMQYLTQWRMLLAANLLRSSNSSLL
;
A
#
# COMPACT_ATOMS: atom_id res chain seq x y z
N MET A 1 27.97 -31.91 6.79
CA MET A 1 27.54 -30.98 7.86
C MET A 1 26.45 -30.10 7.29
N LEU A 2 25.19 -30.44 7.50
CA LEU A 2 24.01 -29.66 7.05
C LEU A 2 23.60 -28.74 8.19
N GLY A 3 23.96 -27.46 8.09
CA GLY A 3 23.53 -26.42 9.01
C GLY A 3 22.03 -26.18 8.91
N ARG A 4 21.30 -26.49 9.99
CA ARG A 4 19.89 -26.19 10.13
C ARG A 4 19.72 -24.68 10.29
N TYR A 5 19.32 -23.97 9.25
CA TYR A 5 18.80 -22.61 9.39
C TYR A 5 17.38 -22.71 9.99
N ARG A 6 17.31 -22.45 11.30
CA ARG A 6 16.03 -22.16 11.98
C ARG A 6 15.63 -20.73 11.62
N LEU A 7 14.75 -20.57 10.66
CA LEU A 7 13.99 -19.35 10.46
C LEU A 7 13.06 -19.19 11.67
N THR A 8 13.47 -18.41 12.64
CA THR A 8 12.60 -17.98 13.74
C THR A 8 11.75 -16.84 13.22
N ILE A 9 10.59 -17.14 12.64
CA ILE A 9 9.54 -16.15 12.38
C ILE A 9 8.89 -15.84 13.74
N SER A 10 9.46 -14.87 14.46
CA SER A 10 8.92 -14.39 15.73
C SER A 10 8.17 -13.08 15.53
N PHE A 11 6.98 -13.18 14.89
CA PHE A 11 6.02 -12.06 14.81
C PHE A 11 4.67 -12.39 15.45
N LEU A 12 4.63 -13.39 16.31
CA LEU A 12 3.41 -13.77 17.01
C LEU A 12 3.51 -13.24 18.45
N THR A 13 2.87 -12.11 18.71
CA THR A 13 2.57 -11.73 20.09
C THR A 13 1.55 -12.73 20.63
N HIS A 14 1.96 -13.51 21.63
CA HIS A 14 1.05 -14.43 22.34
C HIS A 14 0.46 -13.69 23.53
N ASP A 15 -0.84 -13.83 23.75
CA ASP A 15 -1.44 -13.45 25.01
C ASP A 15 -1.02 -14.46 26.11
N ARG A 16 -1.37 -14.15 27.37
CA ARG A 16 -1.05 -15.00 28.54
C ARG A 16 -1.65 -16.42 28.43
N HIS A 17 -2.44 -16.71 27.41
CA HIS A 17 -3.13 -17.98 27.16
C HIS A 17 -2.64 -18.67 25.87
N GLY A 18 -1.52 -18.23 25.28
CA GLY A 18 -0.92 -18.86 24.10
C GLY A 18 -1.68 -18.62 22.80
N LYS A 19 -2.69 -17.73 22.77
CA LYS A 19 -3.43 -17.39 21.57
C LYS A 19 -2.62 -16.40 20.76
N THR A 20 -2.38 -16.71 19.51
CA THR A 20 -1.76 -15.79 18.56
C THR A 20 -2.68 -14.59 18.33
N LEU A 21 -2.34 -13.44 18.90
CA LEU A 21 -3.05 -12.20 18.62
C LEU A 21 -2.57 -11.66 17.28
N MET A 22 -3.49 -11.50 16.34
CA MET A 22 -3.21 -10.79 15.08
C MET A 22 -3.26 -9.29 15.37
N ASP A 23 -2.22 -8.56 14.90
CA ASP A 23 -2.19 -7.10 14.99
C ASP A 23 -3.28 -6.44 14.12
N ALA A 24 -3.62 -5.19 14.42
CA ALA A 24 -4.69 -4.45 13.76
C ALA A 24 -4.44 -4.29 12.24
N LEU A 25 -3.18 -4.14 11.80
CA LEU A 25 -2.86 -4.07 10.38
C LEU A 25 -3.18 -5.39 9.68
N SER A 26 -2.72 -6.51 10.23
CA SER A 26 -3.01 -7.85 9.69
C SER A 26 -4.52 -8.13 9.63
N GLN A 27 -5.27 -7.74 10.67
CA GLN A 27 -6.73 -7.91 10.68
C GLN A 27 -7.41 -7.01 9.64
N THR A 28 -6.96 -5.77 9.50
CA THR A 28 -7.47 -4.85 8.47
C THR A 28 -7.22 -5.41 7.08
N LEU A 29 -5.99 -5.85 6.78
CA LEU A 29 -5.62 -6.42 5.48
C LEU A 29 -6.40 -7.71 5.13
N ARG A 30 -6.89 -8.46 6.11
CA ARG A 30 -7.79 -9.61 5.85
C ARG A 30 -9.21 -9.21 5.45
N VAL A 31 -9.68 -8.10 5.98
CA VAL A 31 -11.03 -7.57 5.68
C VAL A 31 -11.01 -6.74 4.40
N VAL A 32 -9.89 -6.06 4.13
CA VAL A 32 -9.67 -5.30 2.89
C VAL A 32 -9.48 -6.27 1.73
N ARG A 33 -10.38 -6.21 0.77
CA ARG A 33 -10.18 -6.91 -0.49
C ARG A 33 -9.26 -6.05 -1.34
N LEU A 34 -7.97 -6.36 -1.32
CA LEU A 34 -7.00 -5.79 -2.25
C LEU A 34 -6.95 -6.67 -3.50
N VAL A 35 -7.06 -6.06 -4.65
CA VAL A 35 -6.80 -6.71 -5.94
C VAL A 35 -5.69 -5.93 -6.59
N GLY A 36 -4.50 -6.50 -6.64
CA GLY A 36 -3.35 -5.87 -7.25
C GLY A 36 -3.15 -6.29 -8.71
N ALA A 37 -2.47 -5.47 -9.46
CA ALA A 37 -1.88 -5.86 -10.71
C ALA A 37 -0.61 -5.06 -11.03
N ILE A 38 0.34 -5.72 -11.67
CA ILE A 38 1.45 -5.08 -12.36
C ILE A 38 1.02 -4.96 -13.82
N PHE A 39 0.93 -3.74 -14.33
CA PHE A 39 0.32 -3.52 -15.64
C PHE A 39 1.27 -2.96 -16.70
N ILE A 40 2.39 -2.31 -16.32
CA ILE A 40 3.37 -1.79 -17.26
C ILE A 40 4.78 -2.12 -16.79
N ASN A 41 5.61 -2.60 -17.72
CA ASN A 41 7.05 -2.63 -17.61
C ASN A 41 7.61 -1.59 -18.57
N ALA A 42 8.17 -0.51 -18.03
CA ALA A 42 8.65 0.61 -18.82
C ALA A 42 10.19 0.68 -18.85
N ARG A 43 10.71 0.99 -20.04
CA ARG A 43 12.11 1.33 -20.27
C ARG A 43 12.19 2.69 -20.96
N PHE A 44 12.70 3.66 -20.24
CA PHE A 44 12.88 5.02 -20.75
C PHE A 44 14.36 5.35 -20.93
N THR A 45 14.68 6.22 -21.90
CA THR A 45 16.02 6.75 -22.12
C THR A 45 15.98 8.27 -22.15
N ALA A 46 16.83 8.92 -21.35
CA ALA A 46 16.84 10.39 -21.23
C ALA A 46 17.07 11.09 -22.58
N PRO A 47 16.51 12.28 -22.85
CA PRO A 47 15.45 12.90 -22.06
C PRO A 47 14.09 12.25 -22.26
N TRP A 48 13.30 12.14 -21.17
CA TRP A 48 11.92 11.65 -21.21
C TRP A 48 11.10 12.28 -20.10
N CYS A 49 9.82 12.42 -20.32
CA CYS A 49 8.82 12.77 -19.30
C CYS A 49 7.49 12.10 -19.63
N TYR A 50 6.90 11.44 -18.65
CA TYR A 50 5.64 10.72 -18.76
C TYR A 50 4.61 11.29 -17.78
N GLN A 51 3.40 11.57 -18.28
CA GLN A 51 2.25 11.98 -17.46
C GLN A 51 1.44 10.77 -17.08
N SER A 52 1.44 10.42 -15.79
CA SER A 52 0.47 9.44 -15.25
C SER A 52 -0.87 10.13 -15.01
N PRO A 53 -1.97 9.59 -15.53
CA PRO A 53 -3.30 10.13 -15.23
C PRO A 53 -3.65 9.91 -13.75
N SER A 54 -4.69 10.61 -13.29
CA SER A 54 -5.26 10.31 -11.97
C SER A 54 -5.83 8.89 -11.92
N ALA A 55 -5.92 8.34 -10.71
CA ALA A 55 -6.50 7.03 -10.50
C ALA A 55 -7.96 6.96 -11.00
N ASP A 56 -8.74 8.02 -10.80
CA ASP A 56 -10.14 8.09 -11.29
C ASP A 56 -10.22 8.03 -12.82
N SER A 57 -9.27 8.67 -13.51
CA SER A 57 -9.19 8.60 -14.98
C SER A 57 -8.68 7.26 -15.49
N ALA A 58 -7.85 6.57 -14.70
CA ALA A 58 -7.24 5.30 -15.06
C ALA A 58 -8.12 4.09 -14.70
N ALA A 59 -8.91 4.17 -13.62
CA ALA A 59 -9.70 3.08 -13.09
C ALA A 59 -10.61 2.39 -14.12
N PRO A 60 -11.33 3.08 -15.01
CA PRO A 60 -12.17 2.43 -16.02
C PRO A 60 -11.41 1.49 -16.97
N PHE A 61 -10.10 1.72 -17.16
CA PHE A 61 -9.24 0.92 -18.02
C PHE A 61 -8.45 -0.15 -17.25
N LEU A 62 -8.15 0.09 -15.97
CA LEU A 62 -7.35 -0.79 -15.13
C LEU A 62 -8.22 -1.84 -14.45
N GLU A 63 -9.26 -1.40 -13.77
CA GLU A 63 -10.16 -2.23 -12.99
C GLU A 63 -11.57 -1.59 -12.97
N PRO A 64 -12.41 -1.86 -13.99
CA PRO A 64 -13.70 -1.17 -14.16
C PRO A 64 -14.67 -1.30 -12.97
N ASN A 65 -14.50 -2.35 -12.16
CA ASN A 65 -15.35 -2.61 -11.00
C ASN A 65 -14.76 -2.12 -9.69
N ALA A 66 -13.59 -1.45 -9.72
CA ALA A 66 -12.97 -0.92 -8.52
C ALA A 66 -13.65 0.35 -8.05
N GLU A 67 -13.95 0.44 -6.76
CA GLU A 67 -14.42 1.68 -6.15
C GLU A 67 -13.27 2.69 -6.01
N ARG A 68 -12.04 2.21 -5.85
CA ARG A 68 -10.83 3.02 -5.73
C ARG A 68 -9.61 2.27 -6.25
N VAL A 69 -8.74 3.02 -6.91
CA VAL A 69 -7.44 2.53 -7.41
C VAL A 69 -6.32 3.36 -6.79
N VAL A 70 -5.29 2.68 -6.32
CA VAL A 70 -4.03 3.26 -5.83
C VAL A 70 -2.94 2.91 -6.82
N ILE A 71 -2.27 3.89 -7.37
CA ILE A 71 -1.18 3.69 -8.36
C ILE A 71 0.16 3.66 -7.62
N PHE A 72 1.05 2.77 -8.05
CA PHE A 72 2.43 2.73 -7.57
C PHE A 72 3.42 2.52 -8.72
N HIS A 73 4.65 2.97 -8.51
CA HIS A 73 5.79 2.72 -9.39
C HIS A 73 6.96 2.20 -8.58
N LEU A 74 7.67 1.23 -9.14
CA LEU A 74 8.93 0.72 -8.60
C LEU A 74 10.04 1.01 -9.61
N ILE A 75 11.07 1.71 -9.18
CA ILE A 75 12.27 1.95 -9.98
C ILE A 75 13.18 0.72 -9.88
N THR A 76 13.40 0.02 -10.98
CA THR A 76 14.23 -1.19 -11.02
C THR A 76 15.67 -0.90 -11.46
N GLU A 77 15.87 0.16 -12.28
CA GLU A 77 17.18 0.57 -12.79
C GLU A 77 17.21 2.07 -13.04
N GLY A 78 18.36 2.72 -12.79
CA GLY A 78 18.56 4.14 -13.03
C GLY A 78 17.85 5.03 -11.99
N GLU A 79 17.55 6.24 -12.41
CA GLU A 79 16.91 7.27 -11.60
C GLU A 79 15.90 8.10 -12.40
N CYS A 80 14.99 8.75 -11.72
CA CYS A 80 14.05 9.71 -12.29
C CYS A 80 13.49 10.63 -11.22
N TYR A 81 12.74 11.64 -11.62
CA TYR A 81 12.05 12.57 -10.76
C TYR A 81 10.54 12.35 -10.83
N VAL A 82 9.87 12.40 -9.68
CA VAL A 82 8.42 12.55 -9.58
C VAL A 82 8.08 13.99 -9.31
N GLU A 83 7.11 14.51 -10.03
CA GLU A 83 6.54 15.85 -9.84
C GLU A 83 5.03 15.71 -9.59
N LEU A 84 4.57 16.25 -8.46
CA LEU A 84 3.17 16.26 -8.05
C LEU A 84 2.73 17.72 -7.79
N GLY A 85 1.81 18.21 -8.62
CA GLY A 85 1.35 19.60 -8.51
C GLY A 85 2.48 20.59 -8.57
N ASN A 86 2.59 21.44 -7.52
CA ASN A 86 3.64 22.44 -7.36
C ASN A 86 4.70 22.03 -6.32
N ASP A 87 4.67 20.80 -5.83
CA ASP A 87 5.67 20.33 -4.87
C ASP A 87 7.06 20.23 -5.52
N PRO A 88 8.14 20.37 -4.74
CA PRO A 88 9.48 20.16 -5.25
C PRO A 88 9.64 18.75 -5.86
N PRO A 89 10.36 18.65 -7.01
CA PRO A 89 10.61 17.34 -7.63
C PRO A 89 11.29 16.37 -6.67
N LEU A 90 10.74 15.15 -6.55
CA LEU A 90 11.28 14.09 -5.70
C LEU A 90 12.16 13.16 -6.53
N LEU A 91 13.45 13.08 -6.22
CA LEU A 91 14.37 12.13 -6.86
C LEU A 91 14.06 10.70 -6.40
N LEU A 92 13.90 9.82 -7.35
CA LEU A 92 13.76 8.38 -7.16
C LEU A 92 14.96 7.65 -7.78
N THR A 93 15.44 6.64 -7.08
CA THR A 93 16.55 5.79 -7.49
C THR A 93 16.14 4.32 -7.53
N ALA A 94 16.95 3.48 -8.12
CA ALA A 94 16.69 2.04 -8.17
C ALA A 94 16.47 1.45 -6.76
N GLY A 95 15.36 0.72 -6.60
CA GLY A 95 14.85 0.20 -5.33
C GLY A 95 13.78 1.08 -4.69
N ASP A 96 13.58 2.33 -5.15
CA ASP A 96 12.49 3.15 -4.65
C ASP A 96 11.14 2.66 -5.18
N VAL A 97 10.19 2.50 -4.25
CA VAL A 97 8.77 2.35 -4.53
C VAL A 97 8.09 3.64 -4.15
N VAL A 98 7.37 4.22 -5.08
CA VAL A 98 6.53 5.39 -4.86
C VAL A 98 5.07 5.01 -5.02
N VAL A 99 4.25 5.39 -4.06
CA VAL A 99 2.80 5.14 -4.04
C VAL A 99 2.07 6.47 -3.96
N PHE A 100 0.96 6.58 -4.68
CA PHE A 100 0.06 7.73 -4.68
C PHE A 100 -1.26 7.34 -4.00
N PRO A 101 -1.34 7.46 -2.65
CA PRO A 101 -2.48 6.94 -1.89
C PRO A 101 -3.81 7.63 -2.23
N GLN A 102 -3.74 8.89 -2.67
CA GLN A 102 -4.92 9.66 -3.07
C GLN A 102 -5.25 9.49 -4.56
N GLY A 103 -4.37 8.85 -5.33
CA GLY A 103 -4.57 8.62 -6.75
C GLY A 103 -4.31 9.85 -7.62
N ASP A 104 -3.49 10.78 -7.15
CA ASP A 104 -3.21 12.03 -7.84
C ASP A 104 -2.49 11.80 -9.17
N ALA A 105 -2.84 12.62 -10.17
CA ALA A 105 -2.10 12.69 -11.42
C ALA A 105 -0.69 13.25 -11.16
N HIS A 106 0.33 12.62 -11.72
CA HIS A 106 1.72 12.99 -11.46
C HIS A 106 2.56 12.84 -12.72
N ARG A 107 3.73 13.48 -12.72
CA ARG A 107 4.72 13.32 -13.79
C ARG A 107 5.92 12.54 -13.30
N MET A 108 6.47 11.73 -14.19
CA MET A 108 7.76 11.06 -13.99
C MET A 108 8.67 11.46 -15.13
N CYS A 109 9.84 12.02 -14.82
CA CYS A 109 10.72 12.61 -15.82
C CYS A 109 12.19 12.29 -15.52
N SER A 110 13.03 12.21 -16.56
CA SER A 110 14.49 12.04 -16.41
C SER A 110 15.20 13.25 -15.82
N ALA A 111 14.56 14.43 -15.86
CA ALA A 111 15.03 15.66 -15.24
C ALA A 111 13.81 16.55 -14.87
N PRO A 112 13.94 17.41 -13.84
CA PRO A 112 12.89 18.35 -13.48
C PRO A 112 12.53 19.30 -14.62
N GLY A 113 11.24 19.68 -14.66
CA GLY A 113 10.74 20.70 -15.58
C GLY A 113 10.59 20.26 -17.04
N LEU A 114 10.78 18.99 -17.35
CA LEU A 114 10.50 18.47 -18.69
C LEU A 114 9.00 18.43 -18.97
N ILE A 115 8.63 18.68 -20.23
CA ILE A 115 7.25 18.60 -20.67
C ILE A 115 6.95 17.19 -21.16
N PRO A 116 5.82 16.58 -20.72
CA PRO A 116 5.42 15.25 -21.20
C PRO A 116 5.23 15.25 -22.71
N ALA A 117 5.77 14.23 -23.38
CA ALA A 117 5.55 14.05 -24.81
C ALA A 117 4.06 13.77 -25.06
N SER A 118 3.47 14.52 -26.01
CA SER A 118 2.12 14.28 -26.51
C SER A 118 2.10 12.92 -27.21
N GLY A 119 1.44 11.91 -26.63
CA GLY A 119 1.22 10.67 -27.38
C GLY A 119 1.28 9.34 -26.67
N ALA A 120 1.80 9.27 -25.44
CA ALA A 120 1.70 8.04 -24.65
C ALA A 120 0.32 7.98 -23.95
N ARG A 121 -0.72 7.71 -24.71
CA ARG A 121 -2.06 7.52 -24.14
C ARG A 121 -2.10 6.20 -23.39
N LEU A 122 -2.58 6.23 -22.16
CA LEU A 122 -2.68 5.06 -21.28
C LEU A 122 -3.51 3.93 -21.92
N ASP A 123 -4.62 4.27 -22.56
CA ASP A 123 -5.49 3.33 -23.27
C ASP A 123 -4.73 2.56 -24.37
N ALA A 124 -3.88 3.26 -25.16
CA ALA A 124 -3.07 2.65 -26.18
C ALA A 124 -1.97 1.74 -25.61
N VAL A 125 -1.44 2.05 -24.42
CA VAL A 125 -0.46 1.20 -23.73
C VAL A 125 -1.13 -0.01 -23.10
N LEU A 126 -2.29 0.16 -22.48
CA LEU A 126 -3.03 -0.91 -21.80
C LEU A 126 -3.65 -1.92 -22.77
N SER A 127 -3.95 -1.50 -24.01
CA SER A 127 -4.46 -2.40 -25.05
C SER A 127 -3.41 -3.35 -25.65
N ARG A 128 -2.11 -3.06 -25.44
CA ARG A 128 -0.99 -3.89 -25.94
C ARG A 128 -0.67 -5.02 -24.98
N ARG A 129 -0.34 -6.20 -25.52
CA ARG A 129 0.22 -7.32 -24.75
C ARG A 129 1.46 -7.88 -25.47
N PRO A 130 2.62 -8.03 -24.79
CA PRO A 130 2.89 -7.63 -23.40
C PRO A 130 2.85 -6.11 -23.22
N ARG A 131 2.43 -5.65 -22.08
CA ARG A 131 2.31 -4.23 -21.73
C ARG A 131 3.69 -3.63 -21.46
N GLN A 132 4.45 -3.48 -22.51
CA GLN A 132 5.79 -2.87 -22.46
C GLN A 132 5.72 -1.47 -23.06
N LEU A 133 6.32 -0.52 -22.35
CA LEU A 133 6.46 0.84 -22.80
C LEU A 133 7.94 1.15 -22.95
N SER A 134 8.37 1.55 -24.14
CA SER A 134 9.76 1.95 -24.38
C SER A 134 9.76 3.23 -25.19
N TYR A 135 10.38 4.27 -24.64
CA TYR A 135 10.50 5.54 -25.35
C TYR A 135 11.61 6.41 -24.73
N GLY A 136 12.06 7.44 -25.49
CA GLY A 136 12.99 8.45 -24.98
C GLY A 136 14.02 8.87 -26.01
N GLY A 137 14.99 9.69 -25.57
CA GLY A 137 15.99 10.35 -26.42
C GLY A 137 17.30 9.59 -26.62
N GLY A 138 17.46 8.36 -26.09
CA GLY A 138 18.65 7.52 -26.30
C GLY A 138 19.78 7.70 -25.28
N GLY A 139 19.60 8.56 -24.27
CA GLY A 139 20.57 8.77 -23.18
C GLY A 139 20.47 7.72 -22.06
N ALA A 140 20.73 8.14 -20.80
CA ALA A 140 20.71 7.26 -19.63
C ALA A 140 19.38 6.49 -19.50
N THR A 141 19.47 5.21 -19.18
CA THR A 141 18.29 4.32 -19.08
C THR A 141 17.70 4.37 -17.68
N THR A 142 16.38 4.51 -17.63
CA THR A 142 15.57 4.26 -16.43
C THR A 142 14.59 3.13 -16.73
N ARG A 143 14.50 2.15 -15.82
CA ARG A 143 13.48 1.08 -15.88
C ARG A 143 12.59 1.17 -14.67
N LEU A 144 11.30 1.05 -14.91
CA LEU A 144 10.30 1.06 -13.85
C LEU A 144 9.14 0.12 -14.15
N VAL A 145 8.52 -0.32 -13.09
CA VAL A 145 7.32 -1.15 -13.11
C VAL A 145 6.18 -0.32 -12.54
N CYS A 146 5.10 -0.20 -13.31
CA CYS A 146 3.86 0.42 -12.82
C CYS A 146 2.87 -0.66 -12.41
N GLY A 147 2.25 -0.48 -11.28
CA GLY A 147 1.20 -1.32 -10.77
C GLY A 147 0.06 -0.52 -10.18
N TYR A 148 -1.03 -1.20 -9.89
CA TYR A 148 -2.13 -0.62 -9.13
C TYR A 148 -2.67 -1.62 -8.11
N LEU A 149 -3.42 -1.08 -7.15
CA LEU A 149 -4.22 -1.82 -6.19
C LEU A 149 -5.64 -1.26 -6.23
N ALA A 150 -6.57 -2.13 -6.52
CA ALA A 150 -7.99 -1.83 -6.40
C ALA A 150 -8.47 -2.22 -5.01
N CYS A 151 -9.26 -1.38 -4.39
CA CYS A 151 -9.79 -1.61 -3.05
C CYS A 151 -11.15 -0.93 -2.85
N ASP A 152 -11.86 -1.37 -1.80
CA ASP A 152 -13.10 -0.76 -1.33
C ASP A 152 -12.81 0.64 -0.76
N THR A 153 -13.61 1.63 -1.13
CA THR A 153 -13.43 3.03 -0.72
C THR A 153 -13.46 3.23 0.80
N ARG A 154 -14.29 2.47 1.52
CA ARG A 154 -14.42 2.60 2.98
C ARG A 154 -13.15 2.17 3.69
N LEU A 155 -12.57 1.07 3.24
CA LEU A 155 -11.35 0.49 3.77
C LEU A 155 -10.13 1.30 3.36
N ALA A 156 -10.08 1.74 2.09
CA ALA A 156 -9.05 2.65 1.63
C ALA A 156 -9.05 3.94 2.45
N ARG A 157 -10.21 4.50 2.76
CA ARG A 157 -10.32 5.68 3.60
C ARG A 157 -9.69 5.47 4.97
N MET A 158 -9.92 4.33 5.62
CA MET A 158 -9.34 4.04 6.93
C MET A 158 -7.81 3.87 6.86
N LEU A 159 -7.32 3.09 5.90
CA LEU A 159 -5.90 2.74 5.77
C LEU A 159 -5.06 3.89 5.17
N LEU A 160 -5.61 4.60 4.18
CA LEU A 160 -4.87 5.59 3.39
C LEU A 160 -5.08 7.03 3.89
N THR A 161 -6.09 7.28 4.74
CA THR A 161 -6.28 8.59 5.36
C THR A 161 -5.11 8.90 6.29
N GLY A 162 -4.53 10.07 6.13
CA GLY A 162 -3.34 10.51 6.88
C GLY A 162 -2.01 10.10 6.24
N LEU A 163 -2.03 9.36 5.12
CA LEU A 163 -0.83 9.23 4.29
C LEU A 163 -0.59 10.52 3.49
N PRO A 164 0.68 10.90 3.28
CA PRO A 164 1.01 12.03 2.42
C PRO A 164 0.58 11.75 0.97
N PRO A 165 0.49 12.79 0.12
CA PRO A 165 0.16 12.62 -1.30
C PRO A 165 1.10 11.66 -2.03
N VAL A 166 2.37 11.61 -1.59
CA VAL A 166 3.39 10.69 -2.10
C VAL A 166 4.00 9.92 -0.92
N VAL A 167 3.91 8.60 -0.97
CA VAL A 167 4.64 7.69 -0.09
C VAL A 167 5.83 7.14 -0.86
N ARG A 168 7.04 7.39 -0.39
CA ARG A 168 8.28 6.81 -0.92
C ARG A 168 8.92 5.92 0.13
N VAL A 169 9.34 4.73 -0.26
CA VAL A 169 10.21 3.83 0.52
C VAL A 169 11.25 3.21 -0.40
N ASN A 170 12.45 2.95 0.12
CA ASN A 170 13.44 2.18 -0.62
C ASN A 170 13.43 0.74 -0.11
N VAL A 171 13.17 -0.22 -0.99
CA VAL A 171 13.11 -1.63 -0.62
C VAL A 171 14.48 -2.29 -0.56
N ARG A 172 15.52 -1.66 -1.14
CA ARG A 172 16.89 -2.16 -1.06
C ARG A 172 17.45 -1.94 0.35
N GLY A 173 18.22 -2.90 0.81
CA GLY A 173 18.84 -2.84 2.15
C GLY A 173 17.97 -3.35 3.30
N SER A 174 16.70 -3.70 3.07
CA SER A 174 15.89 -4.41 4.04
C SER A 174 15.96 -5.93 3.84
N ALA A 175 15.70 -6.72 4.89
CA ALA A 175 15.62 -8.18 4.77
C ALA A 175 14.53 -8.62 3.76
N ALA A 176 13.46 -7.85 3.64
CA ALA A 176 12.41 -8.05 2.66
C ALA A 176 12.86 -7.62 1.24
N GLY A 177 13.81 -6.69 1.12
CA GLY A 177 14.22 -6.09 -0.14
C GLY A 177 14.80 -7.10 -1.13
N VAL A 178 15.67 -8.01 -0.69
CA VAL A 178 16.23 -9.07 -1.53
C VAL A 178 15.14 -9.98 -2.10
N TRP A 179 14.18 -10.35 -1.26
CA TRP A 179 13.04 -11.16 -1.69
C TRP A 179 12.12 -10.37 -2.65
N LEU A 180 11.83 -9.10 -2.35
CA LEU A 180 11.03 -8.22 -3.20
C LEU A 180 11.69 -8.01 -4.57
N GLU A 181 13.00 -7.76 -4.61
CA GLU A 181 13.75 -7.60 -5.86
C GLU A 181 13.66 -8.87 -6.73
N SER A 182 13.86 -10.05 -6.13
CA SER A 182 13.69 -11.34 -6.81
C SER A 182 12.26 -11.56 -7.30
N SER A 183 11.26 -11.19 -6.49
CA SER A 183 9.84 -11.30 -6.84
C SER A 183 9.44 -10.37 -7.97
N VAL A 184 10.00 -9.16 -8.02
CA VAL A 184 9.82 -8.22 -9.13
C VAL A 184 10.46 -8.75 -10.40
N HIS A 185 11.68 -9.29 -10.34
CA HIS A 185 12.31 -9.94 -11.49
C HIS A 185 11.46 -11.10 -12.02
N TYR A 186 10.92 -11.91 -11.13
CA TYR A 186 9.99 -12.97 -11.50
C TYR A 186 8.72 -12.42 -12.17
N ALA A 187 8.12 -11.39 -11.59
CA ALA A 187 6.94 -10.71 -12.15
C ALA A 187 7.19 -10.14 -13.55
N LEU A 188 8.37 -9.55 -13.78
CA LEU A 188 8.77 -9.04 -15.07
C LEU A 188 8.99 -10.16 -16.11
N ALA A 189 9.55 -11.29 -15.70
CA ALA A 189 9.71 -12.47 -16.56
C ALA A 189 8.33 -13.06 -16.93
N GLU A 190 7.42 -13.18 -15.97
CA GLU A 190 6.05 -13.65 -16.17
C GLU A 190 5.25 -12.72 -17.10
N ALA A 191 5.39 -11.40 -16.94
CA ALA A 191 4.74 -10.42 -17.80
C ALA A 191 5.25 -10.47 -19.27
N ARG A 192 6.51 -10.87 -19.49
CA ARG A 192 7.11 -11.02 -20.84
C ARG A 192 6.66 -12.30 -21.56
N SER A 193 6.46 -13.37 -20.80
CA SER A 193 6.07 -14.68 -21.31
C SER A 193 4.93 -15.24 -20.46
N PRO A 194 3.70 -14.76 -20.67
CA PRO A 194 2.55 -15.14 -19.83
C PRO A 194 2.32 -16.65 -19.87
N ARG A 195 2.17 -17.25 -18.68
CA ARG A 195 1.81 -18.65 -18.49
C ARG A 195 0.41 -18.73 -17.87
N PRO A 196 -0.27 -19.87 -17.97
CA PRO A 196 -1.53 -20.08 -17.27
C PRO A 196 -1.38 -19.76 -15.77
N GLY A 197 -2.27 -18.90 -15.22
CA GLY A 197 -2.21 -18.45 -13.83
C GLY A 197 -1.26 -17.26 -13.57
N GLY A 198 -0.50 -16.80 -14.56
CA GLY A 198 0.48 -15.70 -14.40
C GLY A 198 -0.15 -14.39 -13.90
N GLU A 199 -1.33 -14.02 -14.42
CA GLU A 199 -2.04 -12.82 -13.94
C GLU A 199 -2.36 -12.91 -12.42
N GLY A 200 -2.77 -14.09 -11.94
CA GLY A 200 -3.00 -14.32 -10.51
C GLY A 200 -1.73 -14.19 -9.67
N VAL A 201 -0.59 -14.65 -10.17
CA VAL A 201 0.70 -14.49 -9.51
C VAL A 201 1.09 -13.00 -9.44
N LEU A 202 0.97 -12.27 -10.55
CA LEU A 202 1.28 -10.83 -10.60
C LEU A 202 0.39 -10.03 -9.65
N ALA A 203 -0.89 -10.39 -9.56
CA ALA A 203 -1.82 -9.77 -8.61
C ALA A 203 -1.35 -9.97 -7.15
N LYS A 204 -1.00 -11.18 -6.77
CA LYS A 204 -0.53 -11.49 -5.41
C LYS A 204 0.81 -10.82 -5.09
N LEU A 205 1.72 -10.75 -6.05
CA LEU A 205 2.99 -10.02 -5.86
C LEU A 205 2.76 -8.53 -5.65
N ALA A 206 1.83 -7.90 -6.38
CA ALA A 206 1.48 -6.49 -6.17
C ALA A 206 0.89 -6.24 -4.78
N GLU A 207 0.01 -7.13 -4.30
CA GLU A 207 -0.56 -7.05 -2.95
C GLU A 207 0.53 -7.14 -1.88
N VAL A 208 1.43 -8.13 -2.00
CA VAL A 208 2.52 -8.32 -1.03
C VAL A 208 3.51 -7.15 -1.06
N LEU A 209 3.86 -6.65 -2.25
CA LEU A 209 4.70 -5.46 -2.39
C LEU A 209 4.09 -4.26 -1.64
N PHE A 210 2.80 -4.04 -1.80
CA PHE A 210 2.11 -2.94 -1.10
C PHE A 210 2.14 -3.11 0.42
N ILE A 211 1.89 -4.31 0.92
CA ILE A 211 1.97 -4.59 2.37
C ILE A 211 3.38 -4.28 2.90
N GLU A 212 4.42 -4.70 2.19
CA GLU A 212 5.79 -4.40 2.60
C GLU A 212 6.13 -2.91 2.51
N VAL A 213 5.61 -2.21 1.51
CA VAL A 213 5.72 -0.73 1.43
C VAL A 213 5.10 -0.07 2.68
N LEU A 214 3.90 -0.49 3.09
CA LEU A 214 3.27 0.03 4.31
C LEU A 214 4.11 -0.27 5.56
N ARG A 215 4.67 -1.48 5.67
CA ARG A 215 5.53 -1.88 6.79
C ARG A 215 6.82 -1.06 6.85
N LEU A 216 7.49 -0.89 5.71
CA LEU A 216 8.69 -0.05 5.61
C LEU A 216 8.36 1.41 5.94
N TYR A 217 7.27 1.93 5.37
CA TYR A 217 6.80 3.28 5.68
C TYR A 217 6.54 3.47 7.19
N MET A 218 5.89 2.51 7.86
CA MET A 218 5.68 2.55 9.31
C MET A 218 6.99 2.52 10.09
N HIS A 219 7.99 1.77 9.60
CA HIS A 219 9.29 1.65 10.27
C HIS A 219 10.16 2.90 10.10
N GLU A 220 10.17 3.49 8.91
CA GLU A 220 10.97 4.69 8.59
C GLU A 220 10.41 5.97 9.22
N GLN A 221 9.15 5.93 9.70
CA GLN A 221 8.48 7.11 10.19
C GLN A 221 8.92 7.48 11.62
N GLY A 222 9.60 8.61 11.73
CA GLY A 222 9.93 9.24 13.01
C GLY A 222 8.69 9.77 13.77
N LYS A 223 8.89 10.23 15.01
CA LYS A 223 7.87 10.83 15.88
C LYS A 223 7.23 12.05 15.21
N GLY A 224 5.90 12.17 15.28
CA GLY A 224 5.18 13.40 14.91
C GLY A 224 4.19 13.28 13.75
N ARG A 225 3.99 12.11 13.18
CA ARG A 225 2.98 11.92 12.12
C ARG A 225 1.63 11.49 12.68
N THR A 226 0.58 11.80 11.94
CA THR A 226 -0.81 11.43 12.19
C THR A 226 -1.28 10.37 11.18
N GLY A 227 -2.46 9.84 11.38
CA GLY A 227 -3.07 8.82 10.54
C GLY A 227 -3.09 7.44 11.21
N TRP A 228 -3.91 6.57 10.67
CA TRP A 228 -4.16 5.26 11.24
C TRP A 228 -2.90 4.40 11.39
N LEU A 229 -2.00 4.42 10.40
CA LEU A 229 -0.73 3.67 10.46
C LEU A 229 0.19 4.18 11.60
N ALA A 230 0.20 5.50 11.84
CA ALA A 230 0.89 6.06 12.99
C ALA A 230 0.27 5.58 14.30
N GLY A 231 -1.07 5.50 14.36
CA GLY A 231 -1.80 4.94 15.49
C GLY A 231 -1.46 3.46 15.76
N VAL A 232 -1.36 2.65 14.71
CA VAL A 232 -0.96 1.23 14.83
C VAL A 232 0.47 1.08 15.38
N SER A 233 1.38 1.97 14.98
CA SER A 233 2.78 1.96 15.45
C SER A 233 2.95 2.54 16.86
N ASP A 234 1.95 3.26 17.37
CA ASP A 234 2.00 3.85 18.70
C ASP A 234 1.75 2.80 19.80
N ARG A 235 2.52 2.83 20.86
CA ARG A 235 2.41 1.85 21.95
C ARG A 235 1.02 1.82 22.62
N ILE A 236 0.44 2.99 22.86
CA ILE A 236 -0.85 3.10 23.57
C ILE A 236 -2.01 2.88 22.59
N VAL A 237 -2.01 3.63 21.47
CA VAL A 237 -3.09 3.58 20.49
C VAL A 237 -3.07 2.24 19.76
N GLY A 238 -1.90 1.68 19.43
CA GLY A 238 -1.76 0.36 18.83
C GLY A 238 -2.30 -0.75 19.72
N ALA A 239 -2.03 -0.70 21.04
CA ALA A 239 -2.62 -1.66 21.99
C ALA A 239 -4.16 -1.55 22.04
N ALA A 240 -4.69 -0.33 22.01
CA ALA A 240 -6.15 -0.11 21.95
C ALA A 240 -6.75 -0.60 20.63
N LEU A 241 -6.12 -0.30 19.48
CA LEU A 241 -6.55 -0.77 18.17
C LEU A 241 -6.57 -2.30 18.10
N ASN A 242 -5.51 -2.95 18.58
CA ASN A 242 -5.43 -4.42 18.63
C ASN A 242 -6.57 -5.01 19.47
N ALA A 243 -6.88 -4.43 20.63
CA ALA A 243 -7.97 -4.88 21.49
C ALA A 243 -9.33 -4.73 20.83
N LEU A 244 -9.59 -3.58 20.18
CA LEU A 244 -10.83 -3.33 19.44
C LEU A 244 -11.01 -4.29 18.26
N HIS A 245 -9.93 -4.59 17.55
CA HIS A 245 -9.93 -5.50 16.43
C HIS A 245 -10.10 -6.97 16.85
N ASP A 246 -9.43 -7.39 17.93
CA ASP A 246 -9.53 -8.78 18.45
C ASP A 246 -10.93 -9.12 18.97
N LYS A 247 -11.60 -8.15 19.60
CA LYS A 247 -12.93 -8.34 20.21
C LYS A 247 -13.91 -7.27 19.76
N PRO A 248 -14.28 -7.22 18.47
CA PRO A 248 -15.16 -6.17 17.95
C PRO A 248 -16.58 -6.22 18.54
N CYS A 249 -17.09 -7.40 18.92
CA CYS A 249 -18.42 -7.56 19.52
C CYS A 249 -18.47 -7.26 21.02
N HIS A 250 -17.32 -7.13 21.68
CA HIS A 250 -17.26 -6.84 23.11
C HIS A 250 -17.81 -5.44 23.40
N CYS A 251 -18.55 -5.30 24.52
CA CYS A 251 -19.12 -4.01 24.97
C CYS A 251 -18.04 -3.12 25.63
N TRP A 252 -17.07 -2.69 24.83
CA TRP A 252 -15.96 -1.87 25.31
C TRP A 252 -16.44 -0.55 25.93
N THR A 253 -15.92 -0.23 27.11
CA THR A 253 -15.93 1.12 27.67
C THR A 253 -14.57 1.79 27.44
N LEU A 254 -14.55 3.13 27.41
CA LEU A 254 -13.27 3.86 27.28
C LEU A 254 -12.33 3.56 28.46
N GLU A 255 -12.88 3.32 29.65
CA GLU A 255 -12.11 2.98 30.84
C GLU A 255 -11.44 1.61 30.75
N GLU A 256 -12.19 0.60 30.31
CA GLU A 256 -11.68 -0.75 30.09
C GLU A 256 -10.61 -0.76 29.00
N LEU A 257 -10.86 -0.04 27.90
CA LEU A 257 -9.90 0.07 26.80
C LEU A 257 -8.60 0.77 27.23
N ALA A 258 -8.72 1.84 28.02
CA ALA A 258 -7.55 2.54 28.57
C ALA A 258 -6.72 1.65 29.50
N ARG A 259 -7.39 0.87 30.36
CA ARG A 259 -6.74 -0.11 31.22
C ARG A 259 -6.00 -1.17 30.40
N THR A 260 -6.62 -1.67 29.34
CA THR A 260 -6.03 -2.65 28.42
C THR A 260 -4.80 -2.06 27.71
N ALA A 261 -4.85 -0.78 27.33
CA ALA A 261 -3.74 -0.05 26.70
C ALA A 261 -2.66 0.42 27.72
N GLY A 262 -2.82 0.15 29.02
CA GLY A 262 -1.88 0.52 30.07
C GLY A 262 -1.78 2.03 30.29
N THR A 263 -2.91 2.75 30.24
CA THR A 263 -2.95 4.22 30.35
C THR A 263 -4.24 4.72 31.01
N SER A 264 -4.39 6.05 31.20
CA SER A 264 -5.61 6.68 31.68
C SER A 264 -6.60 6.96 30.52
N ARG A 265 -7.89 7.15 30.87
CA ARG A 265 -8.96 7.49 29.92
C ARG A 265 -8.65 8.76 29.11
N SER A 266 -8.20 9.82 29.79
CA SER A 266 -7.88 11.09 29.17
C SER A 266 -6.72 10.99 28.18
N VAL A 267 -5.64 10.34 28.59
CA VAL A 267 -4.46 10.11 27.72
C VAL A 267 -4.81 9.26 26.51
N LEU A 268 -5.60 8.18 26.70
CA LEU A 268 -6.03 7.37 25.54
C LEU A 268 -6.89 8.18 24.58
N ALA A 269 -7.89 8.90 25.09
CA ALA A 269 -8.83 9.65 24.26
C ALA A 269 -8.10 10.73 23.44
N GLU A 270 -7.24 11.52 24.09
CA GLU A 270 -6.46 12.58 23.44
C GLU A 270 -5.50 12.01 22.37
N ARG A 271 -4.70 11.01 22.74
CA ARG A 271 -3.71 10.43 21.85
C ARG A 271 -4.33 9.69 20.67
N PHE A 272 -5.45 8.99 20.91
CA PHE A 272 -6.20 8.33 19.85
C PHE A 272 -6.82 9.35 18.89
N GLN A 273 -7.42 10.42 19.40
CA GLN A 273 -7.94 11.52 18.58
C GLN A 273 -6.83 12.20 17.77
N GLN A 274 -5.67 12.43 18.37
CA GLN A 274 -4.52 13.06 17.71
C GLN A 274 -3.99 12.20 16.55
N LEU A 275 -3.86 10.89 16.75
CA LEU A 275 -3.26 9.99 15.76
C LEU A 275 -4.29 9.49 14.74
N VAL A 276 -5.46 9.05 15.19
CA VAL A 276 -6.47 8.39 14.34
C VAL A 276 -7.50 9.39 13.79
N GLY A 277 -7.63 10.57 14.41
CA GLY A 277 -8.54 11.62 13.98
C GLY A 277 -9.97 11.50 14.51
N ILE A 278 -10.31 10.40 15.21
CA ILE A 278 -11.64 10.14 15.79
C ILE A 278 -11.49 9.50 17.17
N SER A 279 -12.58 9.49 17.95
CA SER A 279 -12.55 8.83 19.26
C SER A 279 -12.48 7.30 19.15
N PRO A 280 -11.97 6.59 20.19
CA PRO A 280 -11.93 5.12 20.20
C PRO A 280 -13.28 4.45 19.96
N MET A 281 -14.36 4.99 20.53
CA MET A 281 -15.70 4.43 20.39
C MET A 281 -16.30 4.67 18.99
N GLN A 282 -16.04 5.84 18.40
CA GLN A 282 -16.40 6.10 16.99
C GLN A 282 -15.64 5.16 16.05
N TYR A 283 -14.36 4.95 16.32
CA TYR A 283 -13.55 3.98 15.55
C TYR A 283 -14.13 2.56 15.64
N LEU A 284 -14.46 2.09 16.84
CA LEU A 284 -15.10 0.78 17.04
C LEU A 284 -16.40 0.63 16.25
N THR A 285 -17.22 1.68 16.25
CA THR A 285 -18.47 1.68 15.48
C THR A 285 -18.18 1.55 13.98
N GLN A 286 -17.22 2.32 13.44
CA GLN A 286 -16.82 2.22 12.04
C GLN A 286 -16.26 0.83 11.71
N TRP A 287 -15.42 0.27 12.57
CA TRP A 287 -14.86 -1.07 12.40
C TRP A 287 -15.96 -2.15 12.37
N ARG A 288 -16.92 -2.10 13.29
CA ARG A 288 -18.10 -3.01 13.31
C ARG A 288 -18.90 -2.92 12.01
N MET A 289 -19.15 -1.70 11.52
CA MET A 289 -19.87 -1.50 10.26
C MET A 289 -19.12 -2.07 9.06
N LEU A 290 -17.79 -1.97 9.04
CA LEU A 290 -16.95 -2.58 8.00
C LEU A 290 -17.03 -4.10 8.04
N LEU A 291 -16.91 -4.70 9.22
CA LEU A 291 -17.03 -6.15 9.40
C LEU A 291 -18.39 -6.65 8.95
N ALA A 292 -19.48 -5.97 9.35
CA ALA A 292 -20.84 -6.32 8.95
C ALA A 292 -21.02 -6.23 7.42
N ALA A 293 -20.56 -5.16 6.80
CA ALA A 293 -20.62 -4.98 5.35
C ALA A 293 -19.81 -6.07 4.58
N ASN A 294 -18.66 -6.49 5.13
CA ASN A 294 -17.87 -7.56 4.53
C ASN A 294 -18.57 -8.92 4.68
N LEU A 295 -19.15 -9.21 5.83
CA LEU A 295 -19.93 -10.44 6.06
C LEU A 295 -21.14 -10.52 5.10
N LEU A 296 -21.89 -9.43 4.93
CA LEU A 296 -23.03 -9.40 4.01
C LEU A 296 -22.63 -9.61 2.55
N ARG A 297 -21.45 -9.10 2.14
CA ARG A 297 -20.95 -9.33 0.77
C ARG A 297 -20.41 -10.75 0.55
N SER A 298 -19.87 -11.37 1.58
CA SER A 298 -19.26 -12.72 1.49
C SER A 298 -20.25 -13.84 1.77
N SER A 299 -21.36 -13.56 2.45
CA SER A 299 -22.42 -14.51 2.72
C SER A 299 -23.66 -14.11 1.89
N ASN A 300 -24.34 -15.07 1.27
CA ASN A 300 -25.68 -14.88 0.72
C ASN A 300 -26.74 -14.69 1.84
N SER A 301 -26.32 -14.30 3.04
CA SER A 301 -27.19 -14.11 4.19
C SER A 301 -27.98 -12.83 4.04
N SER A 302 -29.31 -12.94 3.98
CA SER A 302 -30.24 -11.84 4.08
C SER A 302 -30.19 -11.20 5.49
N LEU A 303 -30.50 -9.92 5.59
CA LEU A 303 -30.72 -9.18 6.83
C LEU A 303 -32.12 -9.47 7.45
N LEU A 304 -32.62 -10.70 7.34
CA LEU A 304 -33.84 -11.11 8.00
C LEU A 304 -33.57 -11.51 9.45
#